data_b14469047c18ecaca65f0b3a448d3df7
#
_entry.id   b14469047c18ecaca65f0b3a448d3df7
#
_cell.length_a   1.000
_cell.length_b   1.000
_cell.length_c   1.000
_cell.angle_alpha   90.00
_cell.angle_beta   90.00
_cell.angle_gamma   90.00
#
_symmetry.space_group_name_H-M   'P 1'
#
loop_
_entity.id
_entity.type
_entity.pdbx_description
1 polymer ?
#
loop_
_entity_poly.entity_id
_entity_poly.type
_entity_poly.pdbx_seq_one_letter_code
_entity_poly.pdbx_strand_id
1 'polypeptide(L)' 'MKTKQEDVEPLHDPLAELERQLIDAYVAGAGQDLEALLKRDDDDARRLLAEASRYASGRLSEIEARLHYLHRLRGEE' A
#
# COMPACT_ATOMS: atom_id res chain seq x y z
N MET A 1 16.06 -20.93 -16.34
CA MET A 1 15.76 -20.38 -16.05
C MET A 1 15.53 -19.97 -15.68
N LYS A 2 15.66 -19.98 -15.58
CA LYS A 2 15.33 -19.33 -15.12
C LYS A 2 14.86 -18.67 -14.94
N THR A 3 14.66 -18.39 -15.04
CA THR A 3 14.10 -17.63 -14.82
C THR A 3 13.48 -17.16 -14.63
N LYS A 4 13.37 -17.30 -14.55
CA LYS A 4 12.65 -16.69 -14.31
C LYS A 4 12.24 -16.05 -13.79
N GLN A 5 12.49 -16.14 -13.54
CA GLN A 5 12.06 -15.45 -12.94
C GLN A 5 11.68 -14.64 -12.82
N GLU A 6 11.81 -14.44 -13.10
CA GLU A 6 11.52 -13.65 -13.08
C GLU A 6 10.84 -13.11 -12.89
N ASP A 7 10.59 -13.18 -13.04
CA ASP A 7 9.89 -12.77 -12.95
C ASP A 7 9.40 -12.27 -12.37
N VAL A 8 9.74 -12.36 -12.13
CA VAL A 8 9.25 -11.99 -11.32
C VAL A 8 8.59 -10.82 -11.26
N GLU A 9 8.00 -10.41 -11.55
CA GLU A 9 7.41 -9.49 -11.61
C GLU A 9 6.49 -9.04 -10.69
N PRO A 10 6.22 -9.60 -9.59
CA PRO A 10 5.43 -9.09 -8.51
C PRO A 10 5.84 -7.70 -8.13
N LEU A 11 6.96 -7.32 -8.57
CA LEU A 11 7.45 -6.02 -8.29
C LEU A 11 6.62 -4.93 -8.90
N HIS A 12 5.76 -5.29 -9.82
CA HIS A 12 4.98 -4.30 -10.52
C HIS A 12 3.53 -4.34 -10.18
N ASP A 13 3.19 -4.78 -8.99
CA ASP A 13 1.83 -4.72 -8.53
C ASP A 13 1.50 -3.25 -8.24
N PRO A 14 0.64 -2.62 -9.04
CA PRO A 14 0.32 -1.21 -8.80
C PRO A 14 -0.34 -0.97 -7.46
N LEU A 15 -1.09 -1.94 -6.96
CA LEU A 15 -1.73 -1.77 -5.67
C LEU A 15 -0.73 -1.81 -4.54
N ALA A 16 0.30 -2.63 -4.67
CA ALA A 16 1.34 -2.67 -3.64
C ALA A 16 2.09 -1.36 -3.58
N GLU A 17 2.37 -0.79 -4.74
CA GLU A 17 3.05 0.48 -4.78
C GLU A 17 2.20 1.59 -4.23
N LEU A 18 0.91 1.58 -4.56
CA LEU A 18 0.00 2.56 -4.03
C LEU A 18 -0.10 2.45 -2.51
N GLU A 19 -0.14 1.23 -2.01
CA GLU A 19 -0.18 1.02 -0.57
C GLU A 19 1.04 1.64 0.09
N ARG A 20 2.21 1.44 -0.48
CA ARG A 20 3.41 2.02 0.08
C ARG A 20 3.34 3.54 0.09
N GLN A 21 2.83 4.12 -0.99
CA GLN A 21 2.68 5.57 -1.05
C GLN A 21 1.72 6.09 0.00
N LEU A 22 0.64 5.36 0.24
CA LEU A 22 -0.31 5.76 1.26
C LEU A 22 0.28 5.68 2.65
N ILE A 23 1.05 4.62 2.91
CA ILE A 23 1.72 4.49 4.19
C ILE A 23 2.72 5.62 4.37
N ASP A 24 3.49 5.90 3.34
CA ASP A 24 4.48 6.97 3.39
C ASP A 24 3.81 8.31 3.70
N ALA A 25 2.71 8.59 3.02
CA ALA A 25 1.99 9.84 3.23
C ALA A 25 1.45 9.95 4.65
N TYR A 26 0.93 8.85 5.16
CA TYR A 26 0.40 8.87 6.53
C TYR A 26 1.52 9.14 7.55
N VAL A 27 2.64 8.45 7.37
CA VAL A 27 3.77 8.62 8.26
C VAL A 27 4.33 10.05 8.17
N ALA A 28 4.41 10.58 6.96
CA ALA A 28 4.89 11.95 6.77
C ALA A 28 3.94 12.94 7.43
N GLY A 29 2.64 12.68 7.34
CA GLY A 29 1.66 13.54 7.99
C GLY A 29 1.79 13.53 9.51
N ALA A 30 2.34 12.46 10.06
CA ALA A 30 2.59 12.38 11.50
C ALA A 30 3.94 12.97 11.87
N GLY A 31 4.64 13.56 10.92
CA GLY A 31 5.92 14.19 11.22
C GLY A 31 7.08 13.23 11.26
N GLN A 32 6.92 12.05 10.68
CA GLN A 32 7.95 11.03 10.69
C GLN A 32 8.41 10.71 9.28
N ASP A 33 9.50 9.98 9.21
CA ASP A 33 10.03 9.52 7.94
C ASP A 33 9.92 8.00 7.90
N LEU A 34 9.31 7.49 6.84
CA LEU A 34 9.04 6.05 6.77
C LEU A 34 10.31 5.22 6.85
N GLU A 35 11.36 5.62 6.13
CA GLU A 35 12.59 4.85 6.16
C GLU A 35 13.20 4.81 7.55
N ALA A 36 13.20 5.96 8.22
CA ALA A 36 13.73 6.01 9.57
C ALA A 36 12.87 5.18 10.51
N LEU A 37 11.57 5.23 10.31
CA LEU A 37 10.65 4.47 11.15
C LEU A 37 10.85 2.97 11.00
N LEU A 38 11.09 2.53 9.78
CA LEU A 38 11.31 1.11 9.52
C LEU A 38 12.57 0.58 10.18
N LYS A 39 13.52 1.46 10.45
CA LYS A 39 14.75 1.06 11.11
C LYS A 39 14.63 1.04 12.62
N ARG A 40 13.58 1.61 13.16
CA ARG A 40 13.36 1.63 14.59
C ARG A 40 12.67 0.35 15.02
N ASP A 41 12.93 -0.02 16.27
CA ASP A 41 12.36 -1.24 16.81
C ASP A 41 11.78 -0.95 18.18
N ASP A 42 10.91 0.04 18.24
CA ASP A 42 10.27 0.41 19.49
C ASP A 42 8.76 0.42 19.29
N ASP A 43 8.04 0.48 20.40
CA ASP A 43 6.60 0.35 20.38
C ASP A 43 5.94 1.49 19.62
N ASP A 44 6.47 2.70 19.76
CA ASP A 44 5.87 3.84 19.06
C ASP A 44 5.98 3.67 17.56
N ALA A 45 7.14 3.21 17.09
CA ALA A 45 7.31 3.00 15.66
C ALA A 45 6.37 1.92 15.17
N ARG A 46 6.27 0.82 15.91
CA ARG A 46 5.38 -0.27 15.49
C ARG A 46 3.93 0.19 15.47
N ARG A 47 3.54 0.98 16.45
CA ARG A 47 2.17 1.48 16.51
C ARG A 47 1.85 2.39 15.33
N LEU A 48 2.75 3.30 15.01
CA LEU A 48 2.52 4.20 13.89
C LEU A 48 2.48 3.43 12.58
N LEU A 49 3.36 2.46 12.42
CA LEU A 49 3.33 1.64 11.20
C LEU A 49 2.04 0.85 11.08
N ALA A 50 1.54 0.33 12.20
CA ALA A 50 0.28 -0.39 12.18
C ALA A 50 -0.87 0.53 11.83
N GLU A 51 -0.86 1.75 12.37
CA GLU A 51 -1.90 2.72 12.03
C GLU A 51 -1.84 3.09 10.56
N ALA A 52 -0.64 3.31 10.05
CA ALA A 52 -0.47 3.65 8.65
C ALA A 52 -0.95 2.52 7.75
N SER A 53 -0.67 1.28 8.15
CA SER A 53 -1.11 0.13 7.37
C SER A 53 -2.63 0.03 7.34
N ARG A 54 -3.27 0.28 8.48
CA ARG A 54 -4.73 0.26 8.53
C ARG A 54 -5.32 1.36 7.66
N TYR A 55 -4.72 2.55 7.71
CA TYR A 55 -5.17 3.64 6.86
C TYR A 55 -5.04 3.26 5.39
N ALA A 56 -3.89 2.70 5.01
CA ALA A 56 -3.67 2.33 3.62
C ALA A 56 -4.64 1.24 3.17
N SER A 57 -4.87 0.25 4.03
CA SER A 57 -5.81 -0.80 3.69
C SER A 57 -7.21 -0.26 3.46
N GLY A 58 -7.64 0.67 4.31
CA GLY A 58 -8.95 1.27 4.14
C GLY A 58 -9.06 2.03 2.85
N ARG A 59 -8.03 2.79 2.52
CA ARG A 59 -8.03 3.54 1.26
C ARG A 59 -8.03 2.61 0.06
N LEU A 60 -7.24 1.56 0.14
CA LEU A 60 -7.18 0.62 -0.98
C LEU A 60 -8.51 -0.10 -1.17
N SER A 61 -9.17 -0.44 -0.09
CA SER A 61 -10.48 -1.07 -0.20
C SER A 61 -11.47 -0.13 -0.89
N GLU A 62 -11.42 1.15 -0.56
CA GLU A 62 -12.28 2.12 -1.23
C GLU A 62 -11.97 2.22 -2.71
N ILE A 63 -10.69 2.23 -3.04
CA ILE A 63 -10.27 2.35 -4.43
C ILE A 63 -10.69 1.12 -5.21
N GLU A 64 -10.50 -0.05 -4.64
CA GLU A 64 -10.88 -1.30 -5.30
C GLU A 64 -12.38 -1.37 -5.51
N ALA A 65 -13.14 -0.96 -4.50
CA ALA A 65 -14.59 -0.96 -4.63
C ALA A 65 -15.04 -0.01 -5.73
N ARG A 66 -14.41 1.15 -5.82
CA ARG A 66 -14.76 2.11 -6.85
C ARG A 66 -14.42 1.59 -8.24
N LEU A 67 -13.26 0.98 -8.37
CA LEU A 67 -12.87 0.41 -9.66
C LEU A 67 -13.83 -0.69 -10.08
N HIS A 68 -14.20 -1.53 -9.13
CA HIS A 68 -15.13 -2.61 -9.40
C HIS A 68 -16.49 -2.05 -9.84
N TYR A 69 -16.94 -1.02 -9.16
CA TYR A 69 -18.20 -0.39 -9.47
C TYR A 69 -18.17 0.20 -10.88
N LEU A 70 -17.10 0.92 -11.20
CA LEU A 70 -16.98 1.52 -12.53
C LEU A 70 -16.92 0.46 -13.62
N HIS A 71 -16.25 -0.62 -13.32
CA HIS A 71 -16.15 -1.72 -14.26
C HIS A 71 -17.53 -2.28 -14.59
N ARG A 72 -18.36 -2.42 -13.58
CA ARG A 72 -19.72 -2.91 -13.79
C ARG A 72 -20.55 -1.92 -14.57
N LEU A 73 -20.36 -0.65 -14.30
CA LEU A 73 -21.11 0.36 -15.03
C LEU A 73 -20.77 0.40 -16.50
N ARG A 74 -19.58 -0.02 -16.84
CA ARG A 74 -19.19 -0.01 -18.23
C ARG A 74 -19.82 -1.16 -18.99
N GLY A 75 -20.61 -1.89 -18.36
CA GLY A 75 -21.38 -2.85 -19.04
C GLY A 75 -20.77 -4.15 -19.25
N GLU A 76 -20.17 -4.42 -18.54
CA GLU A 76 -19.79 -5.55 -18.67
C GLU A 76 -20.74 -6.35 -18.54
N GLU A 77 -21.46 -6.10 -18.63
CA GLU A 77 -22.38 -6.71 -18.49
C GLU A 77 -22.71 -7.25 -18.59
#